data_6605264cd0b6d09fdf1b4759bc8832df
#
_entry.id   6605264cd0b6d09fdf1b4759bc8832df
#
_cell.length_a   1.000
_cell.length_b   1.000
_cell.length_c   1.000
_cell.angle_alpha   90.00
_cell.angle_beta   90.00
_cell.angle_gamma   90.00
#
_symmetry.space_group_name_H-M   'P 1'
#
loop_
_entity.id
_entity.type
_entity.pdbx_description
1 polymer ?
#
loop_
_entity_poly.entity_id
_entity_poly.type
_entity_poly.pdbx_seq_one_letter_code
_entity_poly.pdbx_strand_id
1 'polypeptide(L)'
;MGDIKLSELKNPFLYYYKVIEILVKLQKLVPFFPVDKTLDTSFYDFAFLWEREINYFFEWYLKNYKNLKLSSFFSDEIFNWAKEKSQFIDKVVIHRDFQSKNLMIKNNKIFIIDFQGARLGPPSYDLASLLFDPYVNHFEDSEILYKFLNYYLDLTSYPQKQFLEEFKFLSVVRLMQALAAYCKLSKLGKTWFKNYIPITEKRLFKLIKNFYPEIYKIFNLVKKQ
;
A
#
# COMPACT_ATOMS: atom_id res chain seq x y z
N MET A 1 -4.29 -23.69 9.37
CA MET A 1 -3.88 -22.27 9.27
C MET A 1 -2.60 -22.06 10.04
N GLY A 2 -1.89 -20.94 9.86
CA GLY A 2 -0.64 -20.64 10.55
C GLY A 2 -0.85 -20.36 12.04
N ASP A 3 0.22 -20.49 12.81
CA ASP A 3 0.15 -20.36 14.27
C ASP A 3 0.54 -18.93 14.73
N ILE A 4 1.39 -18.21 13.96
CA ILE A 4 1.89 -16.88 14.29
C ILE A 4 1.79 -15.98 13.05
N LYS A 5 1.38 -14.71 13.24
CA LYS A 5 1.45 -13.71 12.17
C LYS A 5 2.86 -13.15 12.03
N LEU A 6 3.24 -12.78 10.82
CA LEU A 6 4.53 -12.15 10.58
C LEU A 6 4.72 -10.88 11.44
N SER A 7 3.63 -10.11 11.67
CA SER A 7 3.63 -8.91 12.53
C SER A 7 3.90 -9.18 14.02
N GLU A 8 3.80 -10.43 14.46
CA GLU A 8 3.98 -10.82 15.87
C GLU A 8 5.41 -11.30 16.17
N LEU A 9 6.25 -11.44 15.14
CA LEU A 9 7.64 -11.85 15.30
C LEU A 9 8.50 -10.69 15.81
N LYS A 10 9.44 -11.01 16.71
CA LYS A 10 10.46 -10.05 17.18
C LYS A 10 11.40 -9.63 16.04
N ASN A 11 11.74 -10.54 15.14
CA ASN A 11 12.55 -10.27 13.97
C ASN A 11 11.90 -10.85 12.70
N PRO A 12 11.00 -10.12 12.05
CA PRO A 12 10.31 -10.58 10.85
C PRO A 12 11.21 -10.60 9.60
N PHE A 13 12.36 -9.91 9.59
CA PHE A 13 13.25 -9.77 8.43
C PHE A 13 13.76 -11.09 7.88
N LEU A 14 13.97 -12.09 8.73
CA LEU A 14 14.37 -13.43 8.30
C LEU A 14 13.37 -14.07 7.33
N TYR A 15 12.12 -13.66 7.39
CA TYR A 15 11.06 -14.18 6.52
C TYR A 15 10.81 -13.33 5.28
N TYR A 16 11.28 -12.07 5.22
CA TYR A 16 10.96 -11.17 4.11
C TYR A 16 11.44 -11.68 2.74
N TYR A 17 12.60 -12.33 2.67
CA TYR A 17 13.05 -12.96 1.43
C TYR A 17 12.06 -14.02 0.95
N LYS A 18 11.63 -14.92 1.84
CA LYS A 18 10.62 -15.95 1.52
C LYS A 18 9.26 -15.34 1.17
N VAL A 19 8.87 -14.28 1.87
CA VAL A 19 7.61 -13.55 1.58
C VAL A 19 7.66 -12.92 0.19
N ILE A 20 8.77 -12.32 -0.20
CA ILE A 20 8.96 -11.72 -1.52
C ILE A 20 8.95 -12.81 -2.61
N GLU A 21 9.59 -13.96 -2.39
CA GLU A 21 9.51 -15.09 -3.33
C GLU A 21 8.08 -15.60 -3.51
N ILE A 22 7.29 -15.66 -2.43
CA ILE A 22 5.89 -16.05 -2.48
C ILE A 22 5.06 -14.99 -3.21
N LEU A 23 5.34 -13.70 -3.00
CA LEU A 23 4.71 -12.61 -3.73
C LEU A 23 4.95 -12.74 -5.24
N VAL A 24 6.20 -12.98 -5.66
CA VAL A 24 6.53 -13.19 -7.08
C VAL A 24 5.81 -14.40 -7.66
N LYS A 25 5.66 -15.49 -6.89
CA LYS A 25 4.87 -16.66 -7.32
C LYS A 25 3.40 -16.34 -7.46
N LEU A 26 2.81 -15.60 -6.50
CA LEU A 26 1.42 -15.15 -6.56
C LEU A 26 1.18 -14.31 -7.82
N GLN A 27 2.07 -13.37 -8.11
CA GLN A 27 1.96 -12.47 -9.26
C GLN A 27 1.97 -13.21 -10.61
N LYS A 28 2.64 -14.36 -10.70
CA LYS A 28 2.67 -15.20 -11.89
C LYS A 28 1.38 -16.01 -12.13
N LEU A 29 0.41 -15.97 -11.22
CA LEU A 29 -0.85 -16.71 -11.35
C LEU A 29 -1.87 -16.03 -12.28
N VAL A 30 -1.50 -15.00 -13.03
CA VAL A 30 -2.39 -14.30 -13.97
C VAL A 30 -3.21 -15.22 -14.87
N PRO A 31 -2.62 -16.28 -15.51
CA PRO A 31 -3.38 -17.18 -16.36
C PRO A 31 -4.46 -17.98 -15.63
N PHE A 32 -4.38 -18.09 -14.33
CA PHE A 32 -5.30 -18.88 -13.49
C PHE A 32 -6.22 -17.99 -12.63
N PHE A 33 -6.10 -16.67 -12.74
CA PHE A 33 -6.87 -15.75 -11.91
C PHE A 33 -8.33 -15.65 -12.39
N PRO A 34 -9.30 -15.97 -11.52
CA PRO A 34 -10.72 -16.00 -11.90
C PRO A 34 -11.29 -14.57 -11.92
N VAL A 35 -11.10 -13.85 -13.01
CA VAL A 35 -11.52 -12.43 -13.18
C VAL A 35 -13.02 -12.22 -12.99
N ASP A 36 -13.84 -13.22 -13.25
CA ASP A 36 -15.29 -13.22 -13.10
C ASP A 36 -15.79 -13.41 -11.66
N LYS A 37 -14.89 -13.72 -10.71
CA LYS A 37 -15.22 -14.02 -9.31
C LYS A 37 -14.69 -12.99 -8.31
N THR A 38 -14.29 -11.82 -8.77
CA THR A 38 -13.84 -10.72 -7.90
C THR A 38 -15.04 -10.02 -7.25
N LEU A 39 -14.84 -9.45 -6.06
CA LEU A 39 -15.93 -8.84 -5.27
C LEU A 39 -16.57 -7.61 -5.95
N ASP A 40 -15.78 -6.82 -6.67
CA ASP A 40 -16.25 -5.60 -7.35
C ASP A 40 -15.65 -5.52 -8.76
N THR A 41 -14.47 -4.90 -8.95
CA THR A 41 -13.79 -4.86 -10.24
C THR A 41 -12.61 -5.82 -10.27
N SER A 42 -12.39 -6.45 -11.42
CA SER A 42 -11.28 -7.41 -11.61
C SER A 42 -9.93 -6.71 -11.79
N PHE A 43 -9.94 -5.40 -12.03
CA PHE A 43 -8.76 -4.62 -12.35
C PHE A 43 -8.55 -3.49 -11.36
N TYR A 44 -7.27 -3.28 -11.01
CA TYR A 44 -6.81 -2.09 -10.34
C TYR A 44 -6.37 -1.09 -11.42
N ASP A 45 -7.29 -0.20 -11.79
CA ASP A 45 -7.08 0.86 -12.75
C ASP A 45 -7.12 2.25 -12.07
N PHE A 46 -7.01 3.30 -12.86
CA PHE A 46 -7.07 4.67 -12.33
C PHE A 46 -8.41 4.98 -11.64
N ALA A 47 -9.54 4.52 -12.20
CA ALA A 47 -10.84 4.77 -11.60
C ALA A 47 -10.94 4.12 -10.21
N PHE A 48 -10.46 2.87 -10.09
CA PHE A 48 -10.41 2.17 -8.81
C PHE A 48 -9.47 2.89 -7.80
N LEU A 49 -8.26 3.23 -8.24
CA LEU A 49 -7.28 3.96 -7.42
C LEU A 49 -7.86 5.27 -6.91
N TRP A 50 -8.46 6.05 -7.79
CA TRP A 50 -9.05 7.34 -7.44
C TRP A 50 -10.18 7.19 -6.42
N GLU A 51 -11.20 6.38 -6.73
CA GLU A 51 -12.39 6.27 -5.88
C GLU A 51 -12.15 5.50 -4.58
N ARG A 52 -11.41 4.40 -4.65
CA ARG A 52 -11.29 3.47 -3.53
C ARG A 52 -10.11 3.75 -2.61
N GLU A 53 -9.16 4.59 -3.05
CA GLU A 53 -7.97 4.87 -2.25
C GLU A 53 -7.79 6.38 -2.00
N ILE A 54 -7.72 7.23 -3.03
CA ILE A 54 -7.46 8.67 -2.84
C ILE A 54 -8.71 9.41 -2.33
N ASN A 55 -9.87 9.25 -2.98
CA ASN A 55 -11.12 9.84 -2.47
C ASN A 55 -11.51 9.26 -1.10
N TYR A 56 -11.25 7.98 -0.89
CA TYR A 56 -11.44 7.35 0.41
C TYR A 56 -10.56 7.99 1.50
N PHE A 57 -9.30 8.35 1.16
CA PHE A 57 -8.41 9.10 2.06
C PHE A 57 -8.92 10.53 2.30
N PHE A 58 -9.40 11.23 1.26
CA PHE A 58 -10.00 12.56 1.43
C PHE A 58 -11.17 12.51 2.42
N GLU A 59 -12.06 11.55 2.23
CA GLU A 59 -13.26 11.43 3.04
C GLU A 59 -12.94 11.08 4.50
N TRP A 60 -12.19 10.01 4.73
CA TRP A 60 -12.05 9.47 6.07
C TRP A 60 -10.92 10.07 6.88
N TYR A 61 -9.83 10.47 6.24
CA TYR A 61 -8.73 11.10 6.96
C TYR A 61 -8.81 12.62 6.93
N LEU A 62 -8.87 13.26 5.76
CA LEU A 62 -8.81 14.73 5.69
C LEU A 62 -10.09 15.38 6.22
N LYS A 63 -11.26 14.98 5.72
CA LYS A 63 -12.54 15.57 6.13
C LYS A 63 -13.00 15.07 7.50
N ASN A 64 -13.16 13.75 7.66
CA ASN A 64 -13.77 13.18 8.87
C ASN A 64 -12.86 13.15 10.10
N TYR A 65 -11.56 12.86 9.94
CA TYR A 65 -10.63 12.75 11.07
C TYR A 65 -9.92 14.07 11.37
N LYS A 66 -9.43 14.79 10.35
CA LYS A 66 -8.73 16.07 10.50
C LYS A 66 -9.68 17.27 10.45
N ASN A 67 -10.95 17.09 10.10
CA ASN A 67 -11.97 18.13 9.95
C ASN A 67 -11.57 19.27 9.00
N LEU A 68 -10.88 18.93 7.89
CA LEU A 68 -10.41 19.89 6.90
C LEU A 68 -11.45 20.13 5.80
N LYS A 69 -11.55 21.36 5.33
CA LYS A 69 -12.31 21.71 4.11
C LYS A 69 -11.36 21.64 2.93
N LEU A 70 -11.73 20.84 1.92
CA LEU A 70 -10.94 20.69 0.70
C LEU A 70 -11.47 21.63 -0.37
N SER A 71 -10.60 22.45 -0.97
CA SER A 71 -10.94 23.28 -2.13
C SER A 71 -10.94 22.40 -3.40
N SER A 72 -11.66 22.87 -4.44
CA SER A 72 -11.58 22.23 -5.79
C SER A 72 -10.14 22.20 -6.29
N PHE A 73 -9.41 23.31 -6.15
CA PHE A 73 -7.98 23.39 -6.50
C PHE A 73 -7.16 22.23 -5.90
N PHE A 74 -7.31 21.98 -4.60
CA PHE A 74 -6.61 20.88 -3.95
C PHE A 74 -6.97 19.53 -4.58
N SER A 75 -8.26 19.29 -4.80
CA SER A 75 -8.73 18.02 -5.38
C SER A 75 -8.27 17.84 -6.82
N ASP A 76 -8.28 18.91 -7.62
CA ASP A 76 -7.85 18.88 -9.02
C ASP A 76 -6.35 18.64 -9.16
N GLU A 77 -5.51 19.29 -8.32
CA GLU A 77 -4.07 19.06 -8.31
C GLU A 77 -3.72 17.62 -7.96
N ILE A 78 -4.35 17.04 -6.93
CA ILE A 78 -4.12 15.64 -6.57
C ILE A 78 -4.65 14.68 -7.63
N PHE A 79 -5.78 14.99 -8.28
CA PHE A 79 -6.32 14.21 -9.39
C PHE A 79 -5.34 14.16 -10.57
N ASN A 80 -4.85 15.33 -10.99
CA ASN A 80 -3.92 15.43 -12.12
C ASN A 80 -2.60 14.71 -11.83
N TRP A 81 -2.04 14.89 -10.64
CA TRP A 81 -0.87 14.15 -10.18
C TRP A 81 -1.10 12.64 -10.20
N ALA A 82 -2.20 12.16 -9.64
CA ALA A 82 -2.50 10.73 -9.59
C ALA A 82 -2.70 10.15 -10.99
N LYS A 83 -3.39 10.88 -11.88
CA LYS A 83 -3.62 10.46 -13.27
C LYS A 83 -2.31 10.36 -14.05
N GLU A 84 -1.39 11.32 -13.88
CA GLU A 84 -0.07 11.29 -14.51
C GLU A 84 0.76 10.08 -14.02
N LYS A 85 0.76 9.80 -12.71
CA LYS A 85 1.59 8.75 -12.11
C LYS A 85 1.01 7.34 -12.22
N SER A 86 -0.26 7.18 -12.58
CA SER A 86 -0.93 5.88 -12.68
C SER A 86 -0.69 5.13 -14.00
N GLN A 87 0.45 5.40 -14.68
CA GLN A 87 0.90 4.67 -15.87
C GLN A 87 1.64 3.39 -15.43
N PHE A 88 0.88 2.33 -15.16
CA PHE A 88 1.43 1.09 -14.63
C PHE A 88 2.13 0.26 -15.71
N ILE A 89 3.23 -0.39 -15.32
CA ILE A 89 4.08 -1.17 -16.24
C ILE A 89 3.43 -2.47 -16.71
N ASP A 90 2.66 -3.12 -15.84
CA ASP A 90 2.08 -4.44 -16.11
C ASP A 90 0.88 -4.71 -15.20
N LYS A 91 0.18 -5.83 -15.46
CA LYS A 91 -0.90 -6.34 -14.62
C LYS A 91 -0.59 -7.75 -14.16
N VAL A 92 -0.41 -7.89 -12.86
CA VAL A 92 -0.18 -9.17 -12.17
C VAL A 92 -1.30 -9.41 -11.18
N VAL A 93 -1.37 -10.62 -10.60
CA VAL A 93 -2.28 -10.87 -9.48
C VAL A 93 -1.77 -10.11 -8.26
N ILE A 94 -2.56 -9.20 -7.73
CA ILE A 94 -2.30 -8.49 -6.48
C ILE A 94 -3.28 -8.95 -5.40
N HIS A 95 -2.79 -9.09 -4.18
CA HIS A 95 -3.58 -9.44 -3.00
C HIS A 95 -4.35 -8.25 -2.44
N ARG A 96 -3.81 -7.03 -2.58
CA ARG A 96 -4.24 -5.73 -2.05
C ARG A 96 -3.98 -5.50 -0.55
N ASP A 97 -4.11 -6.52 0.26
CA ASP A 97 -3.81 -6.45 1.69
C ASP A 97 -2.63 -7.36 2.05
N PHE A 98 -1.56 -7.32 1.22
CA PHE A 98 -0.33 -8.09 1.41
C PHE A 98 0.54 -7.45 2.49
N GLN A 99 0.10 -7.58 3.73
CA GLN A 99 0.69 -6.99 4.92
C GLN A 99 0.97 -8.05 5.98
N SER A 100 1.84 -7.77 6.92
CA SER A 100 2.33 -8.73 7.90
C SER A 100 1.26 -9.42 8.75
N LYS A 101 0.09 -8.79 8.94
CA LYS A 101 -1.06 -9.39 9.63
C LYS A 101 -1.77 -10.47 8.83
N ASN A 102 -1.63 -10.45 7.50
CA ASN A 102 -2.25 -11.42 6.60
C ASN A 102 -1.26 -12.49 6.12
N LEU A 103 -0.06 -12.52 6.71
CA LEU A 103 0.99 -13.51 6.46
C LEU A 103 1.17 -14.36 7.72
N MET A 104 0.73 -15.61 7.64
CA MET A 104 0.76 -16.57 8.74
C MET A 104 1.95 -17.52 8.58
N ILE A 105 2.61 -17.84 9.67
CA ILE A 105 3.77 -18.75 9.70
C ILE A 105 3.39 -20.01 10.47
N LYS A 106 3.68 -21.17 9.87
CA LYS A 106 3.55 -22.48 10.50
C LYS A 106 4.62 -23.42 9.98
N ASN A 107 5.37 -24.07 10.87
CA ASN A 107 6.43 -24.99 10.51
C ASN A 107 7.39 -24.41 9.45
N ASN A 108 7.82 -23.16 9.64
CA ASN A 108 8.68 -22.41 8.71
C ASN A 108 8.11 -22.21 7.28
N LYS A 109 6.83 -22.49 7.07
CA LYS A 109 6.08 -22.19 5.85
C LYS A 109 5.23 -20.94 6.05
N ILE A 110 5.02 -20.18 4.98
CA ILE A 110 4.23 -18.95 4.96
C ILE A 110 2.90 -19.23 4.25
N PHE A 111 1.82 -18.77 4.83
CA PHE A 111 0.47 -18.86 4.29
C PHE A 111 -0.11 -17.46 4.16
N ILE A 112 -0.70 -17.17 3.01
CA ILE A 112 -1.40 -15.91 2.75
C ILE A 112 -2.87 -16.13 3.11
N ILE A 113 -3.46 -15.21 3.87
CA ILE A 113 -4.89 -15.21 4.24
C ILE A 113 -5.52 -13.90 3.80
N ASP A 114 -6.87 -13.85 3.77
CA ASP A 114 -7.65 -12.62 3.51
C ASP A 114 -7.52 -12.11 2.06
N PHE A 115 -7.59 -13.02 1.10
CA PHE A 115 -7.34 -12.77 -0.33
C PHE A 115 -8.59 -12.37 -1.13
N GLN A 116 -9.75 -12.15 -0.49
CA GLN A 116 -11.00 -11.78 -1.17
C GLN A 116 -10.91 -10.44 -1.92
N GLY A 117 -9.95 -9.58 -1.58
CA GLY A 117 -9.68 -8.33 -2.28
C GLY A 117 -8.81 -8.47 -3.53
N ALA A 118 -8.34 -9.69 -3.85
CA ALA A 118 -7.40 -9.93 -4.93
C ALA A 118 -7.96 -9.53 -6.30
N ARG A 119 -7.09 -9.00 -7.16
CA ARG A 119 -7.40 -8.56 -8.52
C ARG A 119 -6.16 -8.48 -9.40
N LEU A 120 -6.34 -8.10 -10.66
CA LEU A 120 -5.21 -7.78 -11.54
C LEU A 120 -4.81 -6.31 -11.37
N GLY A 121 -3.53 -6.05 -11.10
CA GLY A 121 -3.02 -4.72 -10.83
C GLY A 121 -1.51 -4.60 -10.95
N PRO A 122 -0.95 -3.43 -10.61
CA PRO A 122 0.47 -3.14 -10.78
C PRO A 122 1.36 -3.99 -9.86
N PRO A 123 2.50 -4.49 -10.36
CA PRO A 123 3.36 -5.41 -9.62
C PRO A 123 3.95 -4.83 -8.34
N SER A 124 4.15 -3.54 -8.25
CA SER A 124 4.73 -2.90 -7.07
C SER A 124 3.73 -2.69 -5.91
N TYR A 125 2.41 -2.86 -6.13
CA TYR A 125 1.38 -2.56 -5.13
C TYR A 125 1.54 -3.36 -3.83
N ASP A 126 1.62 -4.68 -3.95
CA ASP A 126 1.73 -5.57 -2.78
C ASP A 126 3.11 -5.48 -2.12
N LEU A 127 4.17 -5.24 -2.90
CA LEU A 127 5.49 -4.97 -2.34
C LEU A 127 5.49 -3.68 -1.52
N ALA A 128 4.84 -2.62 -2.01
CA ALA A 128 4.65 -1.37 -1.27
C ALA A 128 3.83 -1.60 0.02
N SER A 129 2.76 -2.40 -0.06
CA SER A 129 1.96 -2.78 1.11
C SER A 129 2.77 -3.51 2.17
N LEU A 130 3.67 -4.42 1.76
CA LEU A 130 4.56 -5.17 2.66
C LEU A 130 5.64 -4.29 3.28
N LEU A 131 6.35 -3.50 2.45
CA LEU A 131 7.53 -2.76 2.88
C LEU A 131 7.18 -1.49 3.67
N PHE A 132 5.99 -0.91 3.50
CA PHE A 132 5.52 0.23 4.28
C PHE A 132 4.41 -0.12 5.28
N ASP A 133 4.27 -1.41 5.60
CA ASP A 133 3.27 -1.92 6.54
C ASP A 133 3.33 -1.21 7.90
N PRO A 134 2.26 -0.52 8.34
CA PRO A 134 2.24 0.17 9.63
C PRO A 134 2.27 -0.77 10.85
N TYR A 135 2.01 -2.05 10.67
CA TYR A 135 2.05 -3.04 11.75
C TYR A 135 3.48 -3.46 12.13
N VAL A 136 4.48 -3.07 11.32
CA VAL A 136 5.89 -3.42 11.52
C VAL A 136 6.74 -2.15 11.61
N ASN A 137 7.49 -2.00 12.70
CA ASN A 137 8.21 -0.74 12.98
C ASN A 137 9.62 -0.65 12.34
N HIS A 138 9.99 -1.58 11.47
CA HIS A 138 11.40 -1.80 11.15
C HIS A 138 11.91 -1.12 9.87
N PHE A 139 11.05 -0.51 9.04
CA PHE A 139 11.46 0.07 7.75
C PHE A 139 11.71 1.60 7.78
N GLU A 140 12.07 2.14 8.92
CA GLU A 140 12.63 3.51 8.97
C GLU A 140 14.06 3.56 8.41
N ASP A 141 14.72 2.40 8.30
CA ASP A 141 16.05 2.25 7.71
C ASP A 141 15.94 2.10 6.18
N SER A 142 16.48 3.09 5.47
CA SER A 142 16.48 3.11 4.00
C SER A 142 17.31 1.96 3.40
N GLU A 143 18.39 1.54 4.05
CA GLU A 143 19.25 0.48 3.56
C GLU A 143 18.53 -0.88 3.51
N ILE A 144 17.80 -1.22 4.57
CA ILE A 144 17.00 -2.44 4.64
C ILE A 144 15.89 -2.43 3.58
N LEU A 145 15.23 -1.29 3.40
CA LEU A 145 14.21 -1.11 2.37
C LEU A 145 14.77 -1.40 0.97
N TYR A 146 15.90 -0.77 0.63
CA TYR A 146 16.55 -0.97 -0.68
C TYR A 146 17.02 -2.40 -0.89
N LYS A 147 17.47 -3.09 0.14
CA LYS A 147 17.87 -4.50 0.08
C LYS A 147 16.72 -5.40 -0.38
N PHE A 148 15.54 -5.25 0.19
CA PHE A 148 14.36 -6.04 -0.20
C PHE A 148 13.79 -5.63 -1.56
N LEU A 149 13.85 -4.34 -1.88
CA LEU A 149 13.43 -3.83 -3.18
C LEU A 149 14.30 -4.38 -4.31
N ASN A 150 15.62 -4.36 -4.14
CA ASN A 150 16.57 -4.94 -5.10
C ASN A 150 16.37 -6.44 -5.24
N TYR A 151 16.19 -7.14 -4.12
CA TYR A 151 15.91 -8.58 -4.16
C TYR A 151 14.65 -8.91 -4.99
N TYR A 152 13.58 -8.12 -4.84
CA TYR A 152 12.40 -8.29 -5.67
C TYR A 152 12.68 -8.03 -7.16
N LEU A 153 13.45 -6.99 -7.48
CA LEU A 153 13.83 -6.67 -8.86
C LEU A 153 14.68 -7.77 -9.50
N ASP A 154 15.60 -8.37 -8.75
CA ASP A 154 16.43 -9.49 -9.21
C ASP A 154 15.58 -10.74 -9.55
N LEU A 155 14.46 -10.95 -8.85
CA LEU A 155 13.53 -12.07 -9.09
C LEU A 155 12.57 -11.84 -10.27
N THR A 156 12.35 -10.59 -10.67
CA THR A 156 11.27 -10.24 -11.62
C THR A 156 11.74 -9.66 -12.95
N SER A 157 12.94 -9.13 -13.01
CA SER A 157 13.51 -8.52 -14.21
C SER A 157 12.73 -7.30 -14.77
N TYR A 158 11.94 -6.61 -13.93
CA TYR A 158 11.28 -5.36 -14.34
C TYR A 158 12.31 -4.26 -14.63
N PRO A 159 12.03 -3.33 -15.59
CA PRO A 159 12.89 -2.17 -15.81
C PRO A 159 12.98 -1.32 -14.53
N GLN A 160 14.15 -1.29 -13.91
CA GLN A 160 14.37 -0.74 -12.57
C GLN A 160 13.81 0.69 -12.42
N LYS A 161 14.13 1.59 -13.36
CA LYS A 161 13.71 2.99 -13.27
C LYS A 161 12.18 3.12 -13.25
N GLN A 162 11.49 2.43 -14.16
CA GLN A 162 10.04 2.48 -14.28
C GLN A 162 9.37 1.84 -13.06
N PHE A 163 9.89 0.71 -12.60
CA PHE A 163 9.39 0.03 -11.41
C PHE A 163 9.54 0.90 -10.15
N LEU A 164 10.66 1.59 -9.99
CA LEU A 164 10.89 2.46 -8.84
C LEU A 164 9.94 3.66 -8.82
N GLU A 165 9.62 4.25 -9.96
CA GLU A 165 8.62 5.34 -10.03
C GLU A 165 7.21 4.83 -9.67
N GLU A 166 6.80 3.68 -10.21
CA GLU A 166 5.54 3.03 -9.84
C GLU A 166 5.49 2.69 -8.34
N PHE A 167 6.56 2.11 -7.81
CA PHE A 167 6.68 1.74 -6.39
C PHE A 167 6.56 2.96 -5.45
N LYS A 168 7.24 4.07 -5.76
CA LYS A 168 7.15 5.32 -4.99
C LYS A 168 5.71 5.83 -4.96
N PHE A 169 5.06 5.87 -6.11
CA PHE A 169 3.67 6.34 -6.23
C PHE A 169 2.72 5.44 -5.42
N LEU A 170 2.77 4.14 -5.66
CA LEU A 170 1.89 3.20 -4.98
C LEU A 170 2.17 3.07 -3.48
N SER A 171 3.39 3.33 -3.03
CA SER A 171 3.69 3.43 -1.59
C SER A 171 2.93 4.57 -0.91
N VAL A 172 2.83 5.72 -1.58
CA VAL A 172 2.04 6.86 -1.08
C VAL A 172 0.55 6.53 -1.09
N VAL A 173 0.03 6.04 -2.21
CA VAL A 173 -1.39 5.70 -2.36
C VAL A 173 -1.82 4.62 -1.36
N ARG A 174 -0.99 3.59 -1.18
CA ARG A 174 -1.27 2.51 -0.22
C ARG A 174 -1.32 2.99 1.22
N LEU A 175 -0.43 3.92 1.61
CA LEU A 175 -0.48 4.53 2.94
C LEU A 175 -1.67 5.49 3.10
N MET A 176 -2.08 6.20 2.05
CA MET A 176 -3.33 6.99 2.06
C MET A 176 -4.53 6.09 2.36
N GLN A 177 -4.66 4.98 1.66
CA GLN A 177 -5.75 4.02 1.84
C GLN A 177 -5.73 3.41 3.25
N ALA A 178 -4.55 2.98 3.75
CA ALA A 178 -4.42 2.39 5.08
C ALA A 178 -4.80 3.38 6.18
N LEU A 179 -4.33 4.63 6.09
CA LEU A 179 -4.63 5.70 7.05
C LEU A 179 -6.14 6.00 7.10
N ALA A 180 -6.78 6.10 5.93
CA ALA A 180 -8.23 6.28 5.82
C ALA A 180 -9.00 5.11 6.45
N ALA A 181 -8.57 3.87 6.18
CA ALA A 181 -9.19 2.68 6.75
C ALA A 181 -9.08 2.67 8.29
N TYR A 182 -7.93 3.03 8.86
CA TYR A 182 -7.75 3.11 10.30
C TYR A 182 -8.64 4.18 10.93
N CYS A 183 -8.76 5.34 10.30
CA CYS A 183 -9.66 6.40 10.76
C CYS A 183 -11.12 5.95 10.74
N LYS A 184 -11.58 5.35 9.62
CA LYS A 184 -12.93 4.81 9.49
C LYS A 184 -13.24 3.73 10.52
N LEU A 185 -12.39 2.71 10.59
CA LEU A 185 -12.62 1.56 11.47
C LEU A 185 -12.60 1.98 12.94
N SER A 186 -11.72 2.91 13.30
CA SER A 186 -11.68 3.50 14.64
C SER A 186 -12.98 4.24 14.99
N LYS A 187 -13.55 4.99 14.04
CA LYS A 187 -14.85 5.68 14.20
C LYS A 187 -16.01 4.70 14.31
N LEU A 188 -15.93 3.56 13.63
CA LEU A 188 -16.91 2.47 13.69
C LEU A 188 -16.77 1.53 14.90
N GLY A 189 -16.02 1.94 15.94
CA GLY A 189 -15.90 1.21 17.20
C GLY A 189 -14.71 0.26 17.29
N LYS A 190 -13.94 0.01 16.24
CA LYS A 190 -12.70 -0.79 16.29
C LYS A 190 -11.53 0.09 16.78
N THR A 191 -11.59 0.52 18.03
CA THR A 191 -10.74 1.59 18.60
C THR A 191 -9.24 1.28 18.58
N TRP A 192 -8.86 0.00 18.57
CA TRP A 192 -7.44 -0.41 18.50
C TRP A 192 -6.71 0.06 17.23
N PHE A 193 -7.45 0.39 16.15
CA PHE A 193 -6.85 1.01 14.95
C PHE A 193 -6.29 2.41 15.19
N LYS A 194 -6.73 3.13 16.25
CA LYS A 194 -6.19 4.45 16.63
C LYS A 194 -4.67 4.41 16.83
N ASN A 195 -4.15 3.28 17.31
CA ASN A 195 -2.72 3.11 17.59
C ASN A 195 -1.85 3.18 16.33
N TYR A 196 -2.43 2.90 15.15
CA TYR A 196 -1.70 2.88 13.87
C TYR A 196 -1.81 4.19 13.09
N ILE A 197 -2.74 5.09 13.46
CA ILE A 197 -2.92 6.38 12.78
C ILE A 197 -1.64 7.23 12.84
N PRO A 198 -1.00 7.49 14.00
CA PRO A 198 0.16 8.39 14.07
C PRO A 198 1.36 7.88 13.26
N ILE A 199 1.66 6.60 13.33
CA ILE A 199 2.80 6.03 12.58
C ILE A 199 2.54 6.02 11.07
N THR A 200 1.31 5.71 10.64
CA THR A 200 0.93 5.73 9.23
C THR A 200 0.96 7.14 8.67
N GLU A 201 0.43 8.13 9.42
CA GLU A 201 0.48 9.55 9.07
C GLU A 201 1.93 10.03 8.92
N LYS A 202 2.80 9.74 9.89
CA LYS A 202 4.23 10.10 9.85
C LYS A 202 4.91 9.52 8.61
N ARG A 203 4.70 8.23 8.32
CA ARG A 203 5.27 7.55 7.15
C ARG A 203 4.75 8.16 5.84
N LEU A 204 3.45 8.33 5.71
CA LEU A 204 2.83 8.91 4.53
C LEU A 204 3.43 10.28 4.20
N PHE A 205 3.45 11.20 5.14
CA PHE A 205 3.95 12.55 4.88
C PHE A 205 5.47 12.61 4.70
N LYS A 206 6.23 11.68 5.30
CA LYS A 206 7.67 11.51 5.00
C LYS A 206 7.86 11.10 3.54
N LEU A 207 7.09 10.12 3.03
CA LEU A 207 7.19 9.69 1.63
C LEU A 207 6.75 10.78 0.66
N ILE A 208 5.63 11.46 0.91
CA ILE A 208 5.16 12.56 0.06
C ILE A 208 6.23 13.66 0.02
N LYS A 209 6.80 14.05 1.15
CA LYS A 209 7.85 15.07 1.21
C LYS A 209 9.09 14.69 0.40
N ASN A 210 9.49 13.43 0.47
CA ASN A 210 10.73 12.95 -0.16
C ASN A 210 10.55 12.68 -1.67
N PHE A 211 9.42 12.14 -2.09
CA PHE A 211 9.20 11.71 -3.46
C PHE A 211 8.45 12.74 -4.30
N TYR A 212 7.57 13.53 -3.67
CA TYR A 212 6.65 14.47 -4.31
C TYR A 212 6.58 15.78 -3.51
N PRO A 213 7.67 16.57 -3.42
CA PRO A 213 7.73 17.79 -2.61
C PRO A 213 6.72 18.86 -3.06
N GLU A 214 6.33 18.88 -4.34
CA GLU A 214 5.26 19.74 -4.87
C GLU A 214 3.91 19.35 -4.28
N ILE A 215 3.59 18.07 -4.21
CA ILE A 215 2.36 17.56 -3.59
C ILE A 215 2.37 17.82 -2.07
N TYR A 216 3.53 17.68 -1.43
CA TYR A 216 3.67 18.02 -0.01
C TYR A 216 3.32 19.49 0.29
N LYS A 217 3.71 20.42 -0.59
CA LYS A 217 3.34 21.83 -0.48
C LYS A 217 1.83 22.02 -0.55
N ILE A 218 1.15 21.33 -1.47
CA ILE A 218 -0.31 21.39 -1.62
C ILE A 218 -1.03 20.90 -0.35
N PHE A 219 -0.58 19.77 0.22
CA PHE A 219 -1.12 19.30 1.51
C PHE A 219 -0.93 20.31 2.66
N ASN A 220 0.19 21.05 2.69
CA ASN A 220 0.43 22.05 3.72
C ASN A 220 -0.45 23.31 3.57
N LEU A 221 -0.92 23.64 2.36
CA LEU A 221 -1.88 24.74 2.17
C LEU A 221 -3.23 24.44 2.84
N VAL A 222 -3.68 23.19 2.75
CA VAL A 222 -4.95 22.77 3.37
C VAL A 222 -4.88 22.75 4.91
N LYS A 223 -3.71 22.42 5.48
CA LYS A 223 -3.51 22.38 6.94
C LYS A 223 -3.49 23.77 7.60
N LYS A 224 -3.33 24.83 6.83
CA LYS A 224 -3.26 26.22 7.34
C LYS A 224 -4.61 26.92 7.31
N GLN A 225 -5.63 26.32 6.75
CA GLN A 225 -7.02 26.78 6.75
C GLN A 225 -7.79 26.20 7.93
#